data_621ed3d28d703bc9a2f109a61d1feeb3
#
_entry.id   621ed3d28d703bc9a2f109a61d1feeb3
#
_cell.length_a   1.000
_cell.length_b   1.000
_cell.length_c   1.000
_cell.angle_alpha   90.00
_cell.angle_beta   90.00
_cell.angle_gamma   90.00
#
_symmetry.space_group_name_H-M   'P 1'
#
loop_
_entity.id
_entity.type
_entity.pdbx_description
1 polymer ?
#
loop_
_entity_poly.entity_id
_entity_poly.type
_entity_poly.pdbx_seq_one_letter_code
_entity_poly.pdbx_strand_id
1 'polypeptide(L)'
;MADVKIILPDGSAKEYAAGTTLGEAVKQLSNSLAKKVLAANVNGELTDLREELVDGSEVAFLTFEEDGGKHTLRHTASHILAQAVKRLWPEAKLAIGPAIDKGFYYDIDMEHTLTPEDLGKIEKEMSRIVKENLPITKSVMSRQEAIEFFKSKNEDYKVELIEDLPEDAVISCYAQGDFIDLCAGPHVASTGKVKAFKLQSIAGAYWRGDEKNKMLQRIYGTAFEKKEELDAYLHLLEEAAKRDHRKLGKELGLFVIKEEGPGFPFFLPKGMALRNELENFWREVHHEFDYEEIRTPIILNKQLWETSGHWFHYRENMYTTIIDDEEYAIKPMNCPGGILVYQNEMHSYRDFPLRYAELGLVHRHELSGALHGLFRVRAFTQDDAHVFMLPDQMQSELMKVIELFDRIYSQFGLKYHVELSTKPDNAMGDDAIWEAATEALRNAIEAKGIPYVINPGDGAFYGPKLDYHIEDSLGRTWQCGTIQLDMNLPERFQIEYIGEDGQKHRPIMIHRACFGSMERFIGILTEHYAGAFPTWMAPVQVKILPISEKHVEYAKELAKQMHRDYVRVEVDDRSEKIGYKIRQAQMAKVPYMLVVGDKEVEEGTVNIRKHGGDELGSVPFEEFFNSIKIEIKERN
;
A
#
# COMPACT_ATOMS: atom_id res chain seq x y z
N MET A 1 -45.83 -18.28 -23.05
CA MET A 1 -44.41 -18.40 -22.62
C MET A 1 -44.46 -18.29 -21.10
N ALA A 2 -43.76 -19.13 -20.36
CA ALA A 2 -43.76 -19.05 -18.90
C ALA A 2 -43.05 -17.77 -18.47
N ASP A 3 -43.58 -17.06 -17.47
CA ASP A 3 -42.94 -15.89 -16.90
C ASP A 3 -41.65 -16.31 -16.16
N VAL A 4 -40.64 -15.44 -16.16
CA VAL A 4 -39.34 -15.64 -15.53
C VAL A 4 -39.35 -14.91 -14.19
N LYS A 5 -38.99 -15.60 -13.13
CA LYS A 5 -38.93 -15.06 -11.75
C LYS A 5 -37.51 -14.87 -11.31
N ILE A 6 -37.14 -13.66 -10.86
CA ILE A 6 -35.84 -13.35 -10.29
C ILE A 6 -35.96 -12.97 -8.82
N ILE A 7 -34.88 -13.12 -8.07
CA ILE A 7 -34.76 -12.77 -6.66
C ILE A 7 -33.84 -11.55 -6.53
N LEU A 8 -34.30 -10.48 -5.91
CA LEU A 8 -33.51 -9.29 -5.65
C LEU A 8 -32.73 -9.41 -4.32
N PRO A 9 -31.69 -8.58 -4.07
CA PRO A 9 -30.86 -8.67 -2.87
C PRO A 9 -31.63 -8.53 -1.53
N ASP A 10 -32.79 -7.89 -1.56
CA ASP A 10 -33.67 -7.77 -0.40
C ASP A 10 -34.56 -9.01 -0.15
N GLY A 11 -34.37 -10.07 -0.95
CA GLY A 11 -35.16 -11.31 -0.91
C GLY A 11 -36.51 -11.21 -1.62
N SER A 12 -36.87 -10.06 -2.19
CA SER A 12 -38.12 -9.91 -2.94
C SER A 12 -38.04 -10.58 -4.31
N ALA A 13 -39.09 -11.29 -4.69
CA ALA A 13 -39.19 -11.91 -6.00
C ALA A 13 -39.99 -11.02 -6.97
N LYS A 14 -39.54 -10.95 -8.20
CA LYS A 14 -40.19 -10.22 -9.29
C LYS A 14 -40.37 -11.12 -10.51
N GLU A 15 -41.51 -10.98 -11.17
CA GLU A 15 -41.90 -11.76 -12.36
C GLU A 15 -41.86 -10.87 -13.61
N TYR A 16 -41.31 -11.42 -14.71
CA TYR A 16 -41.16 -10.75 -15.99
C TYR A 16 -41.52 -11.70 -17.12
N ALA A 17 -41.90 -11.16 -18.24
CA ALA A 17 -42.13 -11.97 -19.44
C ALA A 17 -40.85 -12.66 -19.92
N ALA A 18 -40.94 -13.89 -20.39
CA ALA A 18 -39.78 -14.58 -20.98
C ALA A 18 -39.15 -13.76 -22.13
N GLY A 19 -37.82 -13.75 -22.18
CA GLY A 19 -37.04 -12.94 -23.14
C GLY A 19 -36.82 -11.49 -22.72
N THR A 20 -37.29 -11.09 -21.51
CA THR A 20 -36.97 -9.78 -20.94
C THR A 20 -35.49 -9.71 -20.60
N THR A 21 -34.79 -8.67 -21.05
CA THR A 21 -33.40 -8.43 -20.72
C THR A 21 -33.24 -7.80 -19.33
N LEU A 22 -32.06 -7.93 -18.70
CA LEU A 22 -31.71 -7.27 -17.44
C LEU A 22 -31.91 -5.74 -17.51
N GLY A 23 -31.59 -5.12 -18.66
CA GLY A 23 -31.79 -3.71 -18.91
C GLY A 23 -33.25 -3.28 -19.00
N GLU A 24 -34.13 -4.13 -19.53
CA GLU A 24 -35.59 -3.92 -19.55
C GLU A 24 -36.20 -4.13 -18.17
N ALA A 25 -35.72 -5.14 -17.44
CA ALA A 25 -36.19 -5.45 -16.09
C ALA A 25 -35.92 -4.28 -15.12
N VAL A 26 -34.72 -3.70 -15.14
CA VAL A 26 -34.41 -2.57 -14.28
C VAL A 26 -35.24 -1.32 -14.63
N LYS A 27 -35.59 -1.10 -15.90
CA LYS A 27 -36.49 -0.02 -16.33
C LYS A 27 -37.90 -0.19 -15.76
N GLN A 28 -38.40 -1.44 -15.76
CA GLN A 28 -39.71 -1.77 -15.18
C GLN A 28 -39.70 -1.62 -13.64
N LEU A 29 -38.58 -1.92 -12.97
CA LEU A 29 -38.42 -1.72 -11.53
C LEU A 29 -38.40 -0.23 -11.16
N SER A 30 -37.55 0.54 -11.84
CA SER A 30 -37.38 1.98 -11.57
C SER A 30 -36.67 2.69 -12.71
N ASN A 31 -37.34 3.70 -13.27
CA ASN A 31 -36.73 4.58 -14.29
C ASN A 31 -35.54 5.39 -13.74
N SER A 32 -35.53 5.70 -12.46
CA SER A 32 -34.42 6.40 -11.80
C SER A 32 -33.21 5.50 -11.66
N LEU A 33 -33.41 4.27 -11.22
CA LEU A 33 -32.36 3.25 -11.10
C LEU A 33 -31.77 2.91 -12.45
N ALA A 34 -32.60 2.66 -13.48
CA ALA A 34 -32.16 2.32 -14.85
C ALA A 34 -31.21 3.35 -15.48
N LYS A 35 -31.29 4.62 -15.08
CA LYS A 35 -30.36 5.66 -15.54
C LYS A 35 -28.96 5.52 -14.96
N LYS A 36 -28.83 4.93 -13.76
CA LYS A 36 -27.59 4.79 -13.00
C LYS A 36 -26.94 3.41 -13.15
N VAL A 37 -27.74 2.38 -13.41
CA VAL A 37 -27.26 0.99 -13.54
C VAL A 37 -26.34 0.85 -14.75
N LEU A 38 -25.22 0.18 -14.56
CA LEU A 38 -24.18 -0.05 -15.54
C LEU A 38 -24.02 -1.53 -15.91
N ALA A 39 -24.30 -2.44 -14.96
CA ALA A 39 -24.23 -3.89 -15.13
C ALA A 39 -25.17 -4.58 -14.12
N ALA A 40 -25.21 -5.90 -14.14
CA ALA A 40 -25.85 -6.70 -13.11
C ALA A 40 -24.90 -7.79 -12.59
N ASN A 41 -25.12 -8.23 -11.35
CA ASN A 41 -24.58 -9.48 -10.85
C ASN A 41 -25.70 -10.52 -10.88
N VAL A 42 -25.50 -11.62 -11.57
CA VAL A 42 -26.46 -12.73 -11.69
C VAL A 42 -25.82 -13.98 -11.11
N ASN A 43 -26.35 -14.47 -10.00
CA ASN A 43 -25.83 -15.65 -9.28
C ASN A 43 -24.31 -15.54 -8.94
N GLY A 44 -23.81 -14.34 -8.61
CA GLY A 44 -22.40 -14.08 -8.32
C GLY A 44 -21.55 -13.66 -9.53
N GLU A 45 -22.06 -13.76 -10.77
CA GLU A 45 -21.32 -13.41 -11.99
C GLU A 45 -21.69 -12.03 -12.52
N LEU A 46 -20.65 -11.24 -12.86
CA LEU A 46 -20.83 -9.92 -13.47
C LEU A 46 -21.37 -10.05 -14.91
N THR A 47 -22.58 -9.54 -15.13
CA THR A 47 -23.37 -9.80 -16.34
C THR A 47 -23.77 -8.50 -17.05
N ASP A 48 -23.77 -8.55 -18.38
CA ASP A 48 -24.19 -7.45 -19.25
C ASP A 48 -25.71 -7.22 -19.19
N LEU A 49 -26.14 -5.97 -19.20
CA LEU A 49 -27.57 -5.61 -19.19
C LEU A 49 -28.37 -6.05 -20.45
N ARG A 50 -27.66 -6.51 -21.48
CA ARG A 50 -28.26 -7.04 -22.73
C ARG A 50 -28.67 -8.49 -22.60
N GLU A 51 -28.16 -9.20 -21.58
CA GLU A 51 -28.50 -10.61 -21.36
C GLU A 51 -29.95 -10.76 -20.87
N GLU A 52 -30.59 -11.86 -21.30
CA GLU A 52 -31.95 -12.20 -20.87
C GLU A 52 -31.97 -12.70 -19.43
N LEU A 53 -33.08 -12.47 -18.74
CA LEU A 53 -33.30 -12.98 -17.38
C LEU A 53 -33.38 -14.52 -17.41
N VAL A 54 -32.76 -15.12 -16.38
CA VAL A 54 -32.81 -16.57 -16.14
C VAL A 54 -33.75 -16.86 -14.99
N ASP A 55 -34.68 -17.80 -15.14
CA ASP A 55 -35.64 -18.15 -14.10
C ASP A 55 -34.97 -18.68 -12.83
N GLY A 56 -35.39 -18.16 -11.67
CA GLY A 56 -34.85 -18.51 -10.34
C GLY A 56 -33.54 -17.85 -10.00
N SER A 57 -32.97 -16.98 -10.85
CA SER A 57 -31.68 -16.33 -10.58
C SER A 57 -31.77 -15.23 -9.51
N GLU A 58 -30.69 -15.08 -8.76
CA GLU A 58 -30.45 -13.91 -7.89
C GLU A 58 -29.83 -12.79 -8.74
N VAL A 59 -30.45 -11.61 -8.71
CA VAL A 59 -30.03 -10.47 -9.56
C VAL A 59 -29.83 -9.22 -8.74
N ALA A 60 -28.61 -8.70 -8.71
CA ALA A 60 -28.27 -7.40 -8.18
C ALA A 60 -27.91 -6.42 -9.29
N PHE A 61 -28.59 -5.27 -9.37
CA PHE A 61 -28.26 -4.22 -10.34
C PHE A 61 -27.17 -3.30 -9.80
N LEU A 62 -26.09 -3.15 -10.56
CA LEU A 62 -24.86 -2.49 -10.14
C LEU A 62 -24.74 -1.09 -10.74
N THR A 63 -24.51 -0.09 -9.90
CA THR A 63 -24.22 1.30 -10.27
C THR A 63 -22.70 1.55 -10.22
N PHE A 64 -22.25 2.79 -10.37
CA PHE A 64 -20.83 3.13 -10.21
C PHE A 64 -20.34 3.04 -8.76
N GLU A 65 -21.22 2.90 -7.79
CA GLU A 65 -20.84 2.75 -6.38
C GLU A 65 -20.24 1.36 -6.11
N GLU A 66 -20.74 0.33 -6.82
CA GLU A 66 -20.26 -1.05 -6.71
C GLU A 66 -19.11 -1.32 -7.70
N ASP A 67 -18.21 -2.24 -7.33
CA ASP A 67 -17.01 -2.54 -8.12
C ASP A 67 -17.30 -3.09 -9.50
N GLY A 68 -18.34 -3.93 -9.66
CA GLY A 68 -18.79 -4.42 -10.96
C GLY A 68 -19.26 -3.30 -11.89
N GLY A 69 -19.93 -2.28 -11.36
CA GLY A 69 -20.32 -1.10 -12.11
C GLY A 69 -19.12 -0.23 -12.53
N LYS A 70 -18.17 0.00 -11.61
CA LYS A 70 -16.89 0.69 -11.90
C LYS A 70 -16.12 -0.05 -13.00
N HIS A 71 -15.99 -1.38 -12.86
CA HIS A 71 -15.33 -2.23 -13.86
C HIS A 71 -15.95 -2.05 -15.24
N THR A 72 -17.29 -2.16 -15.35
CA THR A 72 -18.01 -2.06 -16.62
C THR A 72 -17.84 -0.69 -17.30
N LEU A 73 -17.89 0.40 -16.54
CA LEU A 73 -17.64 1.76 -17.07
C LEU A 73 -16.21 1.92 -17.58
N ARG A 74 -15.23 1.47 -16.81
CA ARG A 74 -13.79 1.56 -17.13
C ARG A 74 -13.44 0.67 -18.32
N HIS A 75 -14.00 -0.53 -18.37
CA HIS A 75 -13.86 -1.43 -19.52
C HIS A 75 -14.43 -0.80 -20.80
N THR A 76 -15.58 -0.14 -20.72
CA THR A 76 -16.10 0.60 -21.87
C THR A 76 -15.21 1.79 -22.26
N ALA A 77 -14.62 2.48 -21.28
CA ALA A 77 -13.67 3.56 -21.55
C ALA A 77 -12.43 3.06 -22.32
N SER A 78 -11.95 1.83 -22.05
CA SER A 78 -10.83 1.23 -22.80
C SER A 78 -11.19 0.98 -24.27
N HIS A 79 -12.42 0.56 -24.56
CA HIS A 79 -12.90 0.40 -25.94
C HIS A 79 -13.04 1.75 -26.66
N ILE A 80 -13.48 2.80 -25.96
CA ILE A 80 -13.52 4.16 -26.52
C ILE A 80 -12.08 4.66 -26.82
N LEU A 81 -11.11 4.35 -25.96
CA LEU A 81 -9.69 4.60 -26.22
C LEU A 81 -9.23 3.86 -27.50
N ALA A 82 -9.52 2.58 -27.61
CA ALA A 82 -9.13 1.77 -28.76
C ALA A 82 -9.74 2.32 -30.07
N GLN A 83 -11.02 2.68 -30.07
CA GLN A 83 -11.67 3.31 -31.22
C GLN A 83 -11.03 4.65 -31.56
N ALA A 84 -10.71 5.49 -30.57
CA ALA A 84 -10.04 6.78 -30.79
C ALA A 84 -8.66 6.59 -31.43
N VAL A 85 -7.87 5.61 -30.96
CA VAL A 85 -6.58 5.28 -31.56
C VAL A 85 -6.73 4.81 -33.00
N LYS A 86 -7.66 3.91 -33.28
CA LYS A 86 -7.92 3.42 -34.66
C LYS A 86 -8.39 4.53 -35.59
N ARG A 87 -9.16 5.52 -35.12
CA ARG A 87 -9.55 6.68 -35.91
C ARG A 87 -8.38 7.60 -36.24
N LEU A 88 -7.42 7.75 -35.31
CA LEU A 88 -6.23 8.62 -35.50
C LEU A 88 -5.11 7.88 -36.27
N TRP A 89 -4.95 6.60 -36.02
CA TRP A 89 -3.94 5.73 -36.63
C TRP A 89 -4.58 4.41 -37.07
N PRO A 90 -5.18 4.36 -38.26
CA PRO A 90 -5.90 3.16 -38.76
C PRO A 90 -5.05 1.89 -38.82
N GLU A 91 -3.73 2.03 -38.97
CA GLU A 91 -2.76 0.92 -39.04
C GLU A 91 -2.42 0.33 -37.67
N ALA A 92 -2.75 0.99 -36.56
CA ALA A 92 -2.49 0.50 -35.22
C ALA A 92 -3.19 -0.85 -34.98
N LYS A 93 -2.49 -1.83 -34.44
CA LYS A 93 -3.01 -3.15 -34.05
C LYS A 93 -3.36 -3.16 -32.58
N LEU A 94 -4.51 -3.68 -32.26
CA LEU A 94 -5.07 -3.69 -30.92
C LEU A 94 -4.82 -5.04 -30.24
N ALA A 95 -4.23 -5.02 -29.04
CA ALA A 95 -4.01 -6.24 -28.27
C ALA A 95 -5.11 -6.44 -27.22
N ILE A 96 -4.92 -5.98 -25.99
CA ILE A 96 -5.88 -6.13 -24.89
C ILE A 96 -6.12 -4.81 -24.15
N GLY A 97 -7.34 -4.65 -23.60
CA GLY A 97 -7.75 -3.43 -22.92
C GLY A 97 -8.65 -3.66 -21.70
N PRO A 98 -8.17 -4.31 -20.62
CA PRO A 98 -8.98 -4.58 -19.44
C PRO A 98 -9.20 -3.33 -18.57
N ALA A 99 -10.27 -3.37 -17.78
CA ALA A 99 -10.39 -2.53 -16.61
C ALA A 99 -9.46 -3.01 -15.48
N ILE A 100 -8.98 -2.09 -14.68
CA ILE A 100 -8.20 -2.31 -13.46
C ILE A 100 -8.85 -1.53 -12.31
N ASP A 101 -8.42 -1.77 -11.05
CA ASP A 101 -9.08 -1.23 -9.84
C ASP A 101 -9.41 0.27 -9.90
N LYS A 102 -8.49 1.10 -10.35
CA LYS A 102 -8.69 2.57 -10.41
C LYS A 102 -8.67 3.15 -11.81
N GLY A 103 -8.78 2.30 -12.84
CA GLY A 103 -8.71 2.77 -14.21
C GLY A 103 -8.87 1.68 -15.24
N PHE A 104 -8.19 1.86 -16.35
CA PHE A 104 -8.12 0.91 -17.47
C PHE A 104 -6.80 1.12 -18.20
N TYR A 105 -6.43 0.17 -19.05
CA TYR A 105 -5.37 0.38 -20.03
C TYR A 105 -5.74 -0.25 -21.37
N TYR A 106 -4.98 0.07 -22.40
CA TYR A 106 -5.02 -0.63 -23.66
C TYR A 106 -3.61 -0.79 -24.23
N ASP A 107 -3.28 -2.02 -24.68
CA ASP A 107 -2.03 -2.37 -25.33
C ASP A 107 -2.16 -2.26 -26.83
N ILE A 108 -1.26 -1.51 -27.47
CA ILE A 108 -1.32 -1.11 -28.86
C ILE A 108 0.03 -1.37 -29.52
N ASP A 109 0.01 -2.00 -30.68
CA ASP A 109 1.16 -2.16 -31.56
C ASP A 109 1.04 -1.21 -32.75
N MET A 110 1.98 -0.28 -32.88
CA MET A 110 2.05 0.67 -33.98
C MET A 110 3.48 1.19 -34.17
N GLU A 111 3.81 1.64 -35.39
CA GLU A 111 5.13 2.19 -35.70
C GLU A 111 5.37 3.56 -35.06
N HIS A 112 4.30 4.38 -34.94
CA HIS A 112 4.38 5.68 -34.28
C HIS A 112 4.61 5.51 -32.80
N THR A 113 5.71 6.07 -32.27
CA THR A 113 5.97 6.10 -30.83
C THR A 113 5.11 7.19 -30.19
N LEU A 114 4.19 6.79 -29.33
CA LEU A 114 3.29 7.69 -28.62
C LEU A 114 4.05 8.60 -27.66
N THR A 115 3.67 9.85 -27.64
CA THR A 115 4.19 10.90 -26.76
C THR A 115 3.11 11.42 -25.81
N PRO A 116 3.47 12.11 -24.69
CA PRO A 116 2.48 12.75 -23.83
C PRO A 116 1.53 13.72 -24.56
N GLU A 117 1.98 14.34 -25.67
CA GLU A 117 1.15 15.23 -26.49
C GLU A 117 0.06 14.46 -27.26
N ASP A 118 0.33 13.21 -27.63
CA ASP A 118 -0.63 12.37 -28.32
C ASP A 118 -1.79 11.96 -27.40
N LEU A 119 -1.56 11.82 -26.08
CA LEU A 119 -2.66 11.61 -25.13
C LEU A 119 -3.74 12.69 -25.23
N GLY A 120 -3.33 13.95 -25.39
CA GLY A 120 -4.29 15.06 -25.56
C GLY A 120 -5.08 14.98 -26.88
N LYS A 121 -4.49 14.43 -27.97
CA LYS A 121 -5.20 14.20 -29.25
C LYS A 121 -6.18 13.06 -29.11
N ILE A 122 -5.77 11.98 -28.47
CA ILE A 122 -6.60 10.80 -28.22
C ILE A 122 -7.79 11.17 -27.33
N GLU A 123 -7.60 11.92 -26.23
CA GLU A 123 -8.67 12.39 -25.35
C GLU A 123 -9.72 13.23 -26.10
N LYS A 124 -9.27 14.08 -27.03
CA LYS A 124 -10.19 14.86 -27.88
C LYS A 124 -11.05 13.96 -28.77
N GLU A 125 -10.45 12.93 -29.35
CA GLU A 125 -11.18 11.97 -30.18
C GLU A 125 -12.12 11.08 -29.34
N MET A 126 -11.67 10.60 -28.16
CA MET A 126 -12.55 9.92 -27.21
C MET A 126 -13.75 10.79 -26.84
N SER A 127 -13.53 12.09 -26.60
CA SER A 127 -14.60 13.03 -26.29
C SER A 127 -15.60 13.21 -27.45
N ARG A 128 -15.18 13.07 -28.71
CA ARG A 128 -16.07 13.04 -29.88
C ARG A 128 -16.91 11.78 -29.88
N ILE A 129 -16.30 10.62 -29.72
CA ILE A 129 -16.97 9.32 -29.64
C ILE A 129 -18.03 9.31 -28.53
N VAL A 130 -17.70 9.84 -27.35
CA VAL A 130 -18.66 9.96 -26.24
C VAL A 130 -19.85 10.86 -26.62
N LYS A 131 -19.60 11.98 -27.30
CA LYS A 131 -20.66 12.91 -27.76
C LYS A 131 -21.54 12.31 -28.86
N GLU A 132 -20.99 11.43 -29.71
CA GLU A 132 -21.74 10.67 -30.72
C GLU A 132 -22.76 9.73 -30.06
N ASN A 133 -22.54 9.35 -28.78
CA ASN A 133 -23.44 8.50 -28.00
C ASN A 133 -23.84 7.22 -28.75
N LEU A 134 -22.83 6.53 -29.29
CA LEU A 134 -23.02 5.33 -30.09
C LEU A 134 -23.57 4.19 -29.21
N PRO A 135 -24.61 3.49 -29.63
CA PRO A 135 -25.06 2.30 -28.95
C PRO A 135 -23.98 1.21 -29.04
N ILE A 136 -23.80 0.48 -27.94
CA ILE A 136 -22.88 -0.65 -27.88
C ILE A 136 -23.69 -1.93 -28.05
N THR A 137 -23.36 -2.75 -29.04
CA THR A 137 -24.06 -3.99 -29.34
C THR A 137 -23.14 -5.19 -29.20
N LYS A 138 -23.66 -6.28 -28.61
CA LYS A 138 -22.98 -7.57 -28.53
C LYS A 138 -23.36 -8.45 -29.67
N SER A 139 -22.40 -9.15 -30.25
CA SER A 139 -22.60 -10.21 -31.22
C SER A 139 -21.76 -11.43 -30.86
N VAL A 140 -22.25 -12.62 -31.25
CA VAL A 140 -21.52 -13.87 -31.08
C VAL A 140 -21.19 -14.39 -32.49
N MET A 141 -19.96 -14.83 -32.66
CA MET A 141 -19.46 -15.38 -33.93
C MET A 141 -18.96 -16.80 -33.71
N SER A 142 -18.99 -17.64 -34.71
CA SER A 142 -18.23 -18.89 -34.69
C SER A 142 -16.73 -18.58 -34.69
N ARG A 143 -15.91 -19.48 -34.16
CA ARG A 143 -14.45 -19.30 -34.13
C ARG A 143 -13.88 -18.99 -35.51
N GLN A 144 -14.33 -19.72 -36.52
CA GLN A 144 -13.88 -19.54 -37.90
C GLN A 144 -14.24 -18.16 -38.43
N GLU A 145 -15.48 -17.71 -38.25
CA GLU A 145 -15.95 -16.38 -38.70
C GLU A 145 -15.15 -15.27 -37.97
N ALA A 146 -14.93 -15.40 -36.67
CA ALA A 146 -14.18 -14.42 -35.91
C ALA A 146 -12.70 -14.33 -36.37
N ILE A 147 -12.03 -15.46 -36.60
CA ILE A 147 -10.67 -15.49 -37.14
C ILE A 147 -10.60 -14.83 -38.51
N GLU A 148 -11.52 -15.17 -39.43
CA GLU A 148 -11.57 -14.57 -40.78
C GLU A 148 -11.84 -13.06 -40.69
N PHE A 149 -12.76 -12.65 -39.83
CA PHE A 149 -13.09 -11.24 -39.62
C PHE A 149 -11.85 -10.44 -39.12
N PHE A 150 -11.18 -10.87 -38.03
CA PHE A 150 -10.04 -10.14 -37.48
C PHE A 150 -8.81 -10.21 -38.40
N LYS A 151 -8.60 -11.30 -39.15
CA LYS A 151 -7.59 -11.37 -40.22
C LYS A 151 -7.85 -10.33 -41.32
N SER A 152 -9.12 -10.15 -41.73
CA SER A 152 -9.48 -9.14 -42.72
C SER A 152 -9.24 -7.70 -42.26
N LYS A 153 -9.22 -7.47 -40.94
CA LYS A 153 -8.93 -6.18 -40.30
C LYS A 153 -7.46 -6.00 -39.94
N ASN A 154 -6.60 -6.99 -40.23
CA ASN A 154 -5.18 -7.00 -39.87
C ASN A 154 -4.92 -6.91 -38.34
N GLU A 155 -5.83 -7.51 -37.53
CA GLU A 155 -5.79 -7.54 -36.07
C GLU A 155 -5.18 -8.88 -35.59
N ASP A 156 -3.88 -9.09 -35.79
CA ASP A 156 -3.20 -10.36 -35.55
C ASP A 156 -3.29 -10.80 -34.08
N TYR A 157 -3.19 -9.86 -33.13
CA TYR A 157 -3.30 -10.16 -31.70
C TYR A 157 -4.68 -10.71 -31.32
N LYS A 158 -5.75 -10.24 -31.97
CA LYS A 158 -7.10 -10.77 -31.76
C LYS A 158 -7.24 -12.19 -32.30
N VAL A 159 -6.61 -12.47 -33.44
CA VAL A 159 -6.56 -13.82 -34.00
C VAL A 159 -5.86 -14.77 -33.07
N GLU A 160 -4.68 -14.40 -32.56
CA GLU A 160 -3.91 -15.19 -31.61
C GLU A 160 -4.68 -15.44 -30.30
N LEU A 161 -5.39 -14.43 -29.78
CA LEU A 161 -6.26 -14.60 -28.60
C LEU A 161 -7.40 -15.59 -28.85
N ILE A 162 -8.03 -15.56 -30.02
CA ILE A 162 -9.11 -16.50 -30.38
C ILE A 162 -8.57 -17.92 -30.49
N GLU A 163 -7.39 -18.10 -31.09
CA GLU A 163 -6.76 -19.41 -31.26
C GLU A 163 -6.43 -20.07 -29.92
N ASP A 164 -6.11 -19.28 -28.89
CA ASP A 164 -5.80 -19.77 -27.55
C ASP A 164 -7.00 -20.08 -26.66
N LEU A 165 -8.20 -19.62 -27.01
CA LEU A 165 -9.39 -19.92 -26.22
C LEU A 165 -9.74 -21.42 -26.28
N PRO A 166 -10.35 -22.01 -25.22
CA PRO A 166 -10.90 -23.37 -25.27
C PRO A 166 -11.82 -23.60 -26.46
N GLU A 167 -11.90 -24.83 -26.98
CA GLU A 167 -12.68 -25.14 -28.18
C GLU A 167 -14.19 -24.80 -28.06
N ASP A 168 -14.72 -24.92 -26.84
CA ASP A 168 -16.10 -24.64 -26.46
C ASP A 168 -16.37 -23.18 -26.07
N ALA A 169 -15.37 -22.33 -26.11
CA ALA A 169 -15.50 -20.92 -25.70
C ALA A 169 -16.42 -20.15 -26.67
N VAL A 170 -17.34 -19.36 -26.11
CA VAL A 170 -18.20 -18.45 -26.85
C VAL A 170 -17.39 -17.23 -27.27
N ILE A 171 -17.25 -17.01 -28.58
CA ILE A 171 -16.54 -15.86 -29.12
C ILE A 171 -17.51 -14.69 -29.25
N SER A 172 -17.41 -13.74 -28.33
CA SER A 172 -18.22 -12.52 -28.35
C SER A 172 -17.42 -11.30 -28.80
N CYS A 173 -18.12 -10.42 -29.52
CA CYS A 173 -17.59 -9.15 -29.98
C CYS A 173 -18.54 -8.02 -29.60
N TYR A 174 -17.96 -6.86 -29.31
CA TYR A 174 -18.72 -5.65 -29.01
C TYR A 174 -18.46 -4.58 -30.08
N ALA A 175 -19.52 -4.04 -30.62
CA ALA A 175 -19.48 -3.00 -31.65
C ALA A 175 -20.01 -1.68 -31.12
N GLN A 176 -19.34 -0.58 -31.49
CA GLN A 176 -19.75 0.81 -31.24
C GLN A 176 -19.51 1.64 -32.49
N GLY A 177 -20.59 1.87 -33.26
CA GLY A 177 -20.52 2.49 -34.59
C GLY A 177 -19.71 1.65 -35.57
N ASP A 178 -18.64 2.20 -36.12
CA ASP A 178 -17.73 1.57 -37.08
C ASP A 178 -16.63 0.71 -36.43
N PHE A 179 -16.52 0.74 -35.11
CA PHE A 179 -15.53 0.00 -34.36
C PHE A 179 -16.12 -1.30 -33.78
N ILE A 180 -15.38 -2.39 -33.87
CA ILE A 180 -15.72 -3.69 -33.30
C ILE A 180 -14.47 -4.29 -32.65
N ASP A 181 -14.63 -4.87 -31.48
CA ASP A 181 -13.53 -5.51 -30.73
C ASP A 181 -13.93 -6.88 -30.20
N LEU A 182 -12.95 -7.80 -30.12
CA LEU A 182 -13.06 -9.09 -29.43
C LEU A 182 -13.11 -8.85 -27.92
N CYS A 183 -14.19 -9.24 -27.26
CA CYS A 183 -14.37 -8.97 -25.85
C CYS A 183 -15.45 -9.87 -25.21
N ALA A 184 -15.22 -10.28 -23.97
CA ALA A 184 -16.20 -11.00 -23.15
C ALA A 184 -17.25 -10.08 -22.52
N GLY A 185 -16.96 -8.76 -22.38
CA GLY A 185 -17.82 -7.80 -21.70
C GLY A 185 -17.66 -7.84 -20.16
N PRO A 186 -18.60 -7.27 -19.40
CA PRO A 186 -19.73 -6.47 -19.88
C PRO A 186 -19.34 -5.03 -20.27
N HIS A 187 -20.25 -4.37 -20.98
CA HIS A 187 -20.14 -2.96 -21.36
C HIS A 187 -21.41 -2.17 -21.05
N VAL A 188 -21.29 -0.87 -20.86
CA VAL A 188 -22.44 0.02 -20.68
C VAL A 188 -23.27 0.12 -21.98
N ALA A 189 -24.47 0.67 -21.91
CA ALA A 189 -25.43 0.70 -23.03
C ALA A 189 -24.96 1.52 -24.24
N SER A 190 -24.20 2.59 -24.02
CA SER A 190 -23.68 3.47 -25.09
C SER A 190 -22.41 4.19 -24.66
N THR A 191 -21.62 4.66 -25.64
CA THR A 191 -20.40 5.45 -25.40
C THR A 191 -20.69 6.73 -24.62
N GLY A 192 -21.87 7.31 -24.73
CA GLY A 192 -22.30 8.51 -24.00
C GLY A 192 -22.44 8.35 -22.49
N LYS A 193 -22.37 7.13 -21.97
CA LYS A 193 -22.32 6.87 -20.52
C LYS A 193 -20.97 7.22 -19.90
N VAL A 194 -19.86 7.15 -20.66
CA VAL A 194 -18.49 7.43 -20.19
C VAL A 194 -18.19 8.91 -20.30
N LYS A 195 -18.71 9.70 -19.39
CA LYS A 195 -18.66 11.19 -19.47
C LYS A 195 -17.37 11.80 -18.92
N ALA A 196 -16.81 11.18 -17.88
CA ALA A 196 -15.66 11.70 -17.16
C ALA A 196 -14.50 10.69 -17.25
N PHE A 197 -13.47 11.00 -18.01
CA PHE A 197 -12.29 10.17 -18.20
C PHE A 197 -11.03 11.04 -18.34
N LYS A 198 -9.88 10.43 -18.08
CA LYS A 198 -8.56 11.04 -18.26
C LYS A 198 -7.55 9.98 -18.65
N LEU A 199 -6.73 10.23 -19.67
CA LEU A 199 -5.55 9.44 -19.98
C LEU A 199 -4.39 9.91 -19.09
N GLN A 200 -3.65 8.98 -18.51
CA GLN A 200 -2.68 9.27 -17.46
C GLN A 200 -1.24 9.15 -17.91
N SER A 201 -0.90 8.04 -18.58
CA SER A 201 0.49 7.76 -18.96
C SER A 201 0.59 6.77 -20.11
N ILE A 202 1.80 6.71 -20.67
CA ILE A 202 2.20 5.72 -21.66
C ILE A 202 3.36 4.91 -21.06
N ALA A 203 3.33 3.59 -21.24
CA ALA A 203 4.40 2.69 -20.82
C ALA A 203 4.66 1.63 -21.88
N GLY A 204 5.85 1.03 -21.88
CA GLY A 204 6.11 -0.20 -22.62
C GLY A 204 5.55 -1.41 -21.86
N ALA A 205 4.98 -2.36 -22.56
CA ALA A 205 4.55 -3.63 -22.00
C ALA A 205 4.81 -4.76 -22.98
N TYR A 206 5.50 -5.82 -22.55
CA TYR A 206 5.71 -6.99 -23.40
C TYR A 206 4.39 -7.74 -23.60
N TRP A 207 4.14 -8.19 -24.83
CA TRP A 207 2.98 -9.01 -25.13
C TRP A 207 2.97 -10.26 -24.23
N ARG A 208 1.84 -10.51 -23.56
CA ARG A 208 1.66 -11.59 -22.57
C ARG A 208 2.63 -11.55 -21.38
N GLY A 209 3.26 -10.42 -21.12
CA GLY A 209 4.21 -10.27 -20.02
C GLY A 209 5.55 -10.98 -20.22
N ASP A 210 5.81 -11.57 -21.36
CA ASP A 210 7.08 -12.25 -21.69
C ASP A 210 8.03 -11.29 -22.40
N GLU A 211 9.19 -11.05 -21.83
CA GLU A 211 10.24 -10.17 -22.37
C GLU A 211 10.79 -10.62 -23.76
N LYS A 212 10.54 -11.86 -24.16
CA LYS A 212 10.88 -12.40 -25.47
C LYS A 212 9.93 -11.96 -26.56
N ASN A 213 8.72 -11.53 -26.20
CA ASN A 213 7.71 -11.06 -27.12
C ASN A 213 7.89 -9.58 -27.46
N LYS A 214 7.14 -9.12 -28.46
CA LYS A 214 7.18 -7.72 -28.89
C LYS A 214 6.74 -6.80 -27.75
N MET A 215 7.48 -5.69 -27.57
CA MET A 215 7.08 -4.62 -26.68
C MET A 215 6.00 -3.77 -27.33
N LEU A 216 4.83 -3.68 -26.69
CA LEU A 216 3.69 -2.88 -27.08
C LEU A 216 3.69 -1.55 -26.32
N GLN A 217 2.90 -0.60 -26.80
CA GLN A 217 2.68 0.68 -26.15
C GLN A 217 1.37 0.59 -25.35
N ARG A 218 1.47 0.70 -24.03
CA ARG A 218 0.35 0.66 -23.10
C ARG A 218 -0.07 2.07 -22.72
N ILE A 219 -1.33 2.42 -22.98
CA ILE A 219 -1.92 3.69 -22.54
C ILE A 219 -2.78 3.42 -21.30
N TYR A 220 -2.45 4.07 -20.20
CA TYR A 220 -3.27 4.05 -18.99
C TYR A 220 -4.26 5.20 -18.96
N GLY A 221 -5.46 4.93 -18.46
CA GLY A 221 -6.49 5.92 -18.24
C GLY A 221 -7.38 5.59 -17.05
N THR A 222 -8.22 6.54 -16.68
CA THR A 222 -9.25 6.34 -15.66
C THR A 222 -10.58 6.92 -16.10
N ALA A 223 -11.69 6.40 -15.55
CA ALA A 223 -13.03 6.90 -15.83
C ALA A 223 -13.89 6.85 -14.56
N PHE A 224 -14.75 7.88 -14.44
CA PHE A 224 -15.69 8.08 -13.35
C PHE A 224 -17.08 8.41 -13.89
N GLU A 225 -18.12 8.25 -13.08
CA GLU A 225 -19.48 8.63 -13.47
C GLU A 225 -19.63 10.15 -13.61
N LYS A 226 -18.99 10.89 -12.69
CA LYS A 226 -19.08 12.37 -12.61
C LYS A 226 -17.72 13.01 -12.76
N LYS A 227 -17.74 14.22 -13.32
CA LYS A 227 -16.51 15.00 -13.50
C LYS A 227 -15.90 15.44 -12.16
N GLU A 228 -16.72 15.78 -11.19
CA GLU A 228 -16.28 16.17 -9.85
C GLU A 228 -15.49 15.06 -9.15
N GLU A 229 -15.91 13.81 -9.31
CA GLU A 229 -15.21 12.64 -8.79
C GLU A 229 -13.87 12.39 -9.49
N LEU A 230 -13.85 12.57 -10.83
CA LEU A 230 -12.60 12.52 -11.60
C LEU A 230 -11.63 13.62 -11.17
N ASP A 231 -12.11 14.87 -11.06
CA ASP A 231 -11.27 16.02 -10.67
C ASP A 231 -10.71 15.82 -9.25
N ALA A 232 -11.53 15.32 -8.30
CA ALA A 232 -11.07 14.97 -6.96
C ALA A 232 -9.99 13.87 -6.97
N TYR A 233 -10.19 12.83 -7.77
CA TYR A 233 -9.20 11.76 -7.94
C TYR A 233 -7.89 12.25 -8.56
N LEU A 234 -7.96 13.09 -9.59
CA LEU A 234 -6.76 13.67 -10.21
C LEU A 234 -6.00 14.58 -9.24
N HIS A 235 -6.73 15.39 -8.45
CA HIS A 235 -6.13 16.20 -7.39
C HIS A 235 -5.41 15.32 -6.34
N LEU A 236 -6.05 14.21 -5.94
CA LEU A 236 -5.43 13.24 -5.02
C LEU A 236 -4.11 12.67 -5.59
N LEU A 237 -4.08 12.33 -6.89
CA LEU A 237 -2.88 11.84 -7.56
C LEU A 237 -1.77 12.91 -7.63
N GLU A 238 -2.12 14.18 -7.90
CA GLU A 238 -1.18 15.29 -7.88
C GLU A 238 -0.58 15.50 -6.49
N GLU A 239 -1.41 15.47 -5.45
CA GLU A 239 -0.95 15.57 -4.06
C GLU A 239 -0.06 14.37 -3.68
N ALA A 240 -0.42 13.15 -4.09
CA ALA A 240 0.40 11.97 -3.89
C ALA A 240 1.79 12.11 -4.55
N ALA A 241 1.84 12.61 -5.79
CA ALA A 241 3.11 12.84 -6.50
C ALA A 241 3.98 13.93 -5.84
N LYS A 242 3.37 14.97 -5.26
CA LYS A 242 4.09 16.00 -4.49
C LYS A 242 4.69 15.47 -3.21
N ARG A 243 4.02 14.48 -2.57
CA ARG A 243 4.40 13.87 -1.29
C ARG A 243 5.26 12.63 -1.42
N ASP A 244 5.53 12.15 -2.64
CA ASP A 244 6.32 10.94 -2.89
C ASP A 244 7.61 10.96 -2.07
N HIS A 245 7.77 9.95 -1.19
CA HIS A 245 8.92 9.85 -0.27
C HIS A 245 10.26 9.77 -0.97
N ARG A 246 10.32 9.28 -2.23
CA ARG A 246 11.55 9.22 -3.03
C ARG A 246 12.00 10.63 -3.43
N LYS A 247 11.04 11.49 -3.80
CA LYS A 247 11.28 12.90 -4.11
C LYS A 247 11.65 13.68 -2.87
N LEU A 248 10.79 13.63 -1.85
CA LEU A 248 11.00 14.33 -0.58
C LEU A 248 12.26 13.85 0.14
N GLY A 249 12.52 12.53 0.14
CA GLY A 249 13.71 11.96 0.73
C GLY A 249 15.00 12.49 0.11
N LYS A 250 15.02 12.67 -1.23
CA LYS A 250 16.14 13.31 -1.94
C LYS A 250 16.24 14.80 -1.62
N GLU A 251 15.13 15.54 -1.69
CA GLU A 251 15.10 17.00 -1.44
C GLU A 251 15.50 17.36 -0.01
N LEU A 252 15.07 16.56 0.96
CA LEU A 252 15.36 16.74 2.39
C LEU A 252 16.67 16.09 2.84
N GLY A 253 17.33 15.30 1.99
CA GLY A 253 18.57 14.61 2.31
C GLY A 253 18.40 13.49 3.34
N LEU A 254 17.32 12.68 3.22
CA LEU A 254 17.02 11.62 4.18
C LEU A 254 17.70 10.30 3.81
N PHE A 255 17.62 9.88 2.56
CA PHE A 255 18.18 8.62 2.09
C PHE A 255 18.50 8.66 0.59
N VAL A 256 19.26 7.67 0.14
CA VAL A 256 19.57 7.44 -1.27
C VAL A 256 19.66 5.93 -1.54
N ILE A 257 19.26 5.51 -2.74
CA ILE A 257 19.50 4.17 -3.28
C ILE A 257 20.53 4.31 -4.39
N LYS A 258 21.59 3.52 -4.33
CA LYS A 258 22.72 3.55 -5.25
C LYS A 258 22.71 2.36 -6.22
N GLU A 259 23.41 2.49 -7.35
CA GLU A 259 23.56 1.41 -8.33
C GLU A 259 24.30 0.20 -7.76
N GLU A 260 25.20 0.42 -6.81
CA GLU A 260 25.95 -0.64 -6.12
C GLU A 260 25.07 -1.50 -5.21
N GLY A 261 23.86 -1.02 -4.85
CA GLY A 261 22.92 -1.73 -3.99
C GLY A 261 21.46 -1.44 -4.36
N PRO A 262 20.94 -1.96 -5.49
CA PRO A 262 19.55 -1.76 -5.86
C PRO A 262 18.62 -2.43 -4.83
N GLY A 263 17.74 -1.63 -4.23
CA GLY A 263 16.86 -2.08 -3.15
C GLY A 263 17.49 -2.03 -1.75
N PHE A 264 18.71 -1.52 -1.61
CA PHE A 264 19.37 -1.29 -0.32
C PHE A 264 19.43 0.21 -0.02
N PRO A 265 18.63 0.75 0.92
CA PRO A 265 18.64 2.18 1.22
C PRO A 265 19.87 2.58 2.04
N PHE A 266 20.51 3.67 1.64
CA PHE A 266 21.55 4.34 2.41
C PHE A 266 20.92 5.53 3.13
N PHE A 267 20.87 5.50 4.45
CA PHE A 267 20.40 6.64 5.23
C PHE A 267 21.48 7.72 5.32
N LEU A 268 21.11 8.94 5.01
CA LEU A 268 21.96 10.12 5.14
C LEU A 268 21.86 10.69 6.57
N PRO A 269 22.73 11.63 7.00
CA PRO A 269 22.70 12.13 8.37
C PRO A 269 21.35 12.63 8.88
N LYS A 270 20.57 13.33 8.02
CA LYS A 270 19.23 13.79 8.37
C LYS A 270 18.22 12.64 8.47
N GLY A 271 18.34 11.64 7.61
CA GLY A 271 17.54 10.42 7.70
C GLY A 271 17.86 9.61 8.96
N MET A 272 19.12 9.55 9.36
CA MET A 272 19.52 8.91 10.62
C MET A 272 19.01 9.68 11.85
N ALA A 273 18.98 11.01 11.82
CA ALA A 273 18.37 11.78 12.91
C ALA A 273 16.89 11.42 13.11
N LEU A 274 16.11 11.37 12.02
CA LEU A 274 14.72 10.93 12.02
C LEU A 274 14.57 9.49 12.53
N ARG A 275 15.40 8.58 12.01
CA ARG A 275 15.37 7.17 12.38
C ARG A 275 15.68 6.95 13.85
N ASN A 276 16.68 7.63 14.39
CA ASN A 276 17.07 7.51 15.80
C ASN A 276 15.93 7.95 16.75
N GLU A 277 15.19 9.00 16.40
CA GLU A 277 14.02 9.42 17.19
C GLU A 277 12.90 8.36 17.19
N LEU A 278 12.65 7.71 16.05
CA LEU A 278 11.70 6.60 15.98
C LEU A 278 12.17 5.38 16.77
N GLU A 279 13.47 5.05 16.70
CA GLU A 279 14.05 3.97 17.49
C GLU A 279 14.01 4.25 18.99
N ASN A 280 14.25 5.51 19.42
CA ASN A 280 14.15 5.92 20.80
C ASN A 280 12.70 5.85 21.30
N PHE A 281 11.75 6.34 20.52
CA PHE A 281 10.31 6.21 20.80
C PHE A 281 9.90 4.74 20.93
N TRP A 282 10.36 3.89 20.03
CA TRP A 282 10.12 2.46 20.08
C TRP A 282 10.64 1.85 21.41
N ARG A 283 11.88 2.16 21.82
CA ARG A 283 12.45 1.65 23.07
C ARG A 283 11.66 2.10 24.29
N GLU A 284 11.24 3.36 24.34
CA GLU A 284 10.44 3.89 25.44
C GLU A 284 9.10 3.17 25.57
N VAL A 285 8.37 3.05 24.46
CA VAL A 285 7.07 2.34 24.47
C VAL A 285 7.25 0.86 24.81
N HIS A 286 8.32 0.22 24.33
CA HIS A 286 8.59 -1.19 24.66
C HIS A 286 8.92 -1.36 26.15
N HIS A 287 9.63 -0.41 26.75
CA HIS A 287 9.86 -0.39 28.19
C HIS A 287 8.57 -0.18 28.99
N GLU A 288 7.64 0.68 28.53
CA GLU A 288 6.30 0.85 29.13
C GLU A 288 5.49 -0.47 29.18
N PHE A 289 5.73 -1.38 28.22
CA PHE A 289 5.03 -2.66 28.06
C PHE A 289 5.86 -3.88 28.53
N ASP A 290 6.93 -3.67 29.30
CA ASP A 290 7.79 -4.72 29.89
C ASP A 290 8.47 -5.62 28.84
N TYR A 291 8.93 -5.06 27.70
CA TYR A 291 9.74 -5.79 26.74
C TYR A 291 11.24 -5.65 27.05
N GLU A 292 11.97 -6.73 26.83
CA GLU A 292 13.43 -6.77 26.89
C GLU A 292 14.02 -6.71 25.48
N GLU A 293 14.95 -5.76 25.24
CA GLU A 293 15.60 -5.63 23.93
C GLU A 293 16.69 -6.69 23.78
N ILE A 294 16.61 -7.49 22.72
CA ILE A 294 17.62 -8.47 22.32
C ILE A 294 18.24 -8.11 20.97
N ARG A 295 19.28 -8.82 20.57
CA ARG A 295 19.86 -8.73 19.23
C ARG A 295 20.39 -10.07 18.77
N THR A 296 19.96 -10.49 17.58
CA THR A 296 20.38 -11.75 16.98
C THR A 296 21.35 -11.54 15.79
N PRO A 297 22.26 -12.51 15.52
CA PRO A 297 23.19 -12.42 14.40
C PRO A 297 22.49 -12.39 13.04
N ILE A 298 23.13 -11.76 12.05
CA ILE A 298 22.58 -11.63 10.70
C ILE A 298 22.80 -12.92 9.88
N ILE A 299 23.94 -13.59 10.05
CA ILE A 299 24.31 -14.79 9.30
C ILE A 299 24.23 -15.99 10.25
N LEU A 300 23.43 -16.97 9.89
CA LEU A 300 23.21 -18.20 10.65
C LEU A 300 23.22 -19.41 9.70
N ASN A 301 23.58 -20.57 10.24
CA ASN A 301 23.74 -21.79 9.46
C ASN A 301 22.40 -22.32 8.91
N LYS A 302 22.48 -23.11 7.86
CA LYS A 302 21.34 -23.71 7.18
C LYS A 302 20.44 -24.54 8.10
N GLN A 303 21.02 -25.28 9.04
CA GLN A 303 20.26 -26.18 9.94
C GLN A 303 19.18 -25.43 10.72
N LEU A 304 19.46 -24.20 11.16
CA LEU A 304 18.46 -23.36 11.84
C LEU A 304 17.24 -23.10 10.95
N TRP A 305 17.49 -22.83 9.66
CA TRP A 305 16.44 -22.52 8.68
C TRP A 305 15.67 -23.76 8.23
N GLU A 306 16.30 -24.93 8.23
CA GLU A 306 15.63 -26.22 8.03
C GLU A 306 14.74 -26.56 9.23
N THR A 307 15.23 -26.39 10.46
CA THR A 307 14.46 -26.60 11.68
C THR A 307 13.22 -25.70 11.72
N SER A 308 13.35 -24.42 11.40
CA SER A 308 12.24 -23.48 11.39
C SER A 308 11.29 -23.64 10.19
N GLY A 309 11.67 -24.39 9.15
CA GLY A 309 10.89 -24.57 7.92
C GLY A 309 11.12 -23.50 6.86
N HIS A 310 11.79 -22.40 7.17
CA HIS A 310 12.02 -21.30 6.22
C HIS A 310 12.81 -21.77 4.99
N TRP A 311 13.72 -22.73 5.13
CA TRP A 311 14.50 -23.28 4.02
C TRP A 311 13.62 -23.90 2.94
N PHE A 312 12.47 -24.45 3.29
CA PHE A 312 11.57 -25.13 2.36
C PHE A 312 10.45 -24.23 1.83
N HIS A 313 9.97 -23.30 2.66
CA HIS A 313 8.80 -22.46 2.33
C HIS A 313 9.17 -21.04 1.88
N TYR A 314 10.44 -20.60 2.08
CA TYR A 314 10.86 -19.23 1.86
C TYR A 314 12.20 -19.12 1.12
N ARG A 315 12.71 -20.21 0.56
CA ARG A 315 14.06 -20.33 -0.03
C ARG A 315 14.35 -19.32 -1.13
N GLU A 316 13.38 -19.04 -1.98
CA GLU A 316 13.52 -18.12 -3.12
C GLU A 316 13.79 -16.68 -2.68
N ASN A 317 13.34 -16.31 -1.49
CA ASN A 317 13.53 -14.98 -0.92
C ASN A 317 14.78 -14.87 -0.03
N MET A 318 15.58 -15.91 0.09
CA MET A 318 16.75 -15.94 0.98
C MET A 318 18.05 -15.68 0.22
N TYR A 319 18.92 -14.85 0.80
CA TYR A 319 20.32 -14.78 0.42
C TYR A 319 21.09 -15.86 1.16
N THR A 320 21.88 -16.65 0.41
CA THR A 320 22.69 -17.73 0.98
C THR A 320 24.13 -17.61 0.56
N THR A 321 25.03 -18.18 1.36
CA THR A 321 26.46 -18.22 1.11
C THR A 321 27.05 -19.51 1.63
N ILE A 322 28.25 -19.85 1.16
CA ILE A 322 29.02 -21.01 1.63
C ILE A 322 30.25 -20.48 2.37
N ILE A 323 30.47 -20.91 3.59
CA ILE A 323 31.60 -20.56 4.44
C ILE A 323 32.17 -21.88 4.97
N ASP A 324 33.45 -22.15 4.72
CA ASP A 324 34.15 -23.37 5.14
C ASP A 324 33.42 -24.68 4.76
N ASP A 325 32.91 -24.72 3.52
CA ASP A 325 32.11 -25.81 2.94
C ASP A 325 30.73 -26.05 3.60
N GLU A 326 30.29 -25.16 4.48
CA GLU A 326 28.95 -25.18 5.09
C GLU A 326 28.04 -24.10 4.52
N GLU A 327 26.74 -24.40 4.37
CA GLU A 327 25.74 -23.45 3.90
C GLU A 327 25.24 -22.56 5.05
N TYR A 328 25.21 -21.26 4.77
CA TYR A 328 24.66 -20.22 5.66
C TYR A 328 23.61 -19.40 4.93
N ALA A 329 22.71 -18.78 5.69
CA ALA A 329 21.81 -17.78 5.14
C ALA A 329 21.91 -16.47 5.92
N ILE A 330 21.73 -15.37 5.19
CA ILE A 330 21.45 -14.06 5.76
C ILE A 330 19.98 -14.08 6.20
N LYS A 331 19.71 -13.77 7.47
CA LYS A 331 18.37 -13.94 8.05
C LYS A 331 17.30 -13.18 7.27
N PRO A 332 16.23 -13.85 6.78
CA PRO A 332 15.06 -13.21 6.20
C PRO A 332 14.01 -12.83 7.24
N MET A 333 14.13 -13.39 8.45
CA MET A 333 13.24 -13.22 9.62
C MET A 333 14.05 -13.36 10.92
N ASN A 334 13.52 -12.83 12.02
CA ASN A 334 14.20 -12.80 13.31
C ASN A 334 13.79 -13.97 14.23
N CYS A 335 12.62 -14.57 14.02
CA CYS A 335 12.03 -15.55 14.91
C CYS A 335 12.94 -16.74 15.27
N PRO A 336 13.67 -17.39 14.35
CA PRO A 336 14.55 -18.50 14.75
C PRO A 336 15.68 -18.04 15.68
N GLY A 337 16.22 -16.84 15.45
CA GLY A 337 17.23 -16.24 16.34
C GLY A 337 16.69 -15.94 17.73
N GLY A 338 15.47 -15.39 17.82
CA GLY A 338 14.79 -15.14 19.10
C GLY A 338 14.53 -16.42 19.89
N ILE A 339 14.18 -17.50 19.21
CA ILE A 339 14.01 -18.81 19.84
C ILE A 339 15.34 -19.34 20.41
N LEU A 340 16.47 -19.14 19.72
CA LEU A 340 17.78 -19.52 20.25
C LEU A 340 18.14 -18.72 21.51
N VAL A 341 17.70 -17.45 21.61
CA VAL A 341 17.86 -16.64 22.84
C VAL A 341 17.04 -17.25 23.98
N TYR A 342 15.78 -17.61 23.70
CA TYR A 342 14.94 -18.33 24.68
C TYR A 342 15.60 -19.61 25.19
N GLN A 343 16.19 -20.41 24.30
CA GLN A 343 16.84 -21.69 24.65
C GLN A 343 18.14 -21.55 25.44
N ASN A 344 18.67 -20.33 25.61
CA ASN A 344 19.90 -20.09 26.38
C ASN A 344 19.75 -20.44 27.85
N GLU A 345 18.52 -20.41 28.38
CA GLU A 345 18.21 -20.69 29.77
C GLU A 345 17.03 -21.65 29.91
N MET A 346 16.92 -22.30 31.06
CA MET A 346 15.77 -23.10 31.42
C MET A 346 14.74 -22.24 32.13
N HIS A 347 13.53 -22.20 31.63
CA HIS A 347 12.44 -21.39 32.16
C HIS A 347 11.46 -22.20 32.99
N SER A 348 10.85 -21.57 33.99
CA SER A 348 9.72 -22.10 34.76
C SER A 348 8.44 -21.31 34.46
N TYR A 349 7.30 -21.86 34.78
CA TYR A 349 6.01 -21.16 34.63
C TYR A 349 5.94 -19.78 35.30
N ARG A 350 6.82 -19.51 36.29
CA ARG A 350 6.87 -18.23 37.02
C ARG A 350 7.57 -17.12 36.25
N ASP A 351 8.35 -17.47 35.23
CA ASP A 351 9.12 -16.51 34.43
C ASP A 351 8.27 -15.89 33.33
N PHE A 352 7.11 -16.50 33.03
CA PHE A 352 6.23 -16.07 31.94
C PHE A 352 5.24 -14.96 32.33
N PRO A 353 4.89 -14.07 31.37
CA PRO A 353 5.31 -14.08 29.97
C PRO A 353 6.70 -13.47 29.75
N LEU A 354 7.47 -14.03 28.78
CA LEU A 354 8.75 -13.49 28.33
C LEU A 354 8.52 -12.69 27.06
N ARG A 355 8.95 -11.42 27.03
CA ARG A 355 8.73 -10.52 25.89
C ARG A 355 10.04 -10.00 25.35
N TYR A 356 10.57 -10.64 24.29
CA TYR A 356 11.82 -10.25 23.64
C TYR A 356 11.55 -9.44 22.39
N ALA A 357 12.12 -8.24 22.31
CA ALA A 357 11.97 -7.34 21.18
C ALA A 357 13.32 -7.03 20.53
N GLU A 358 13.38 -6.91 19.22
CA GLU A 358 14.60 -6.47 18.53
C GLU A 358 14.29 -5.55 17.33
N LEU A 359 15.12 -4.55 17.14
CA LEU A 359 15.24 -3.84 15.86
C LEU A 359 16.12 -4.71 14.93
N GLY A 360 15.49 -5.73 14.36
CA GLY A 360 16.16 -6.81 13.65
C GLY A 360 16.38 -6.49 12.18
N LEU A 361 17.64 -6.38 11.75
CA LEU A 361 17.99 -6.19 10.34
C LEU A 361 17.84 -7.51 9.61
N VAL A 362 16.93 -7.55 8.63
CA VAL A 362 16.64 -8.71 7.79
C VAL A 362 16.85 -8.40 6.30
N HIS A 363 17.08 -9.45 5.51
CA HIS A 363 17.30 -9.33 4.07
C HIS A 363 16.39 -10.28 3.31
N ARG A 364 15.72 -9.76 2.26
CA ARG A 364 14.85 -10.55 1.39
C ARG A 364 15.17 -10.27 -0.07
N HIS A 365 15.30 -11.32 -0.86
CA HIS A 365 15.51 -11.22 -2.30
C HIS A 365 14.20 -10.84 -2.99
N GLU A 366 13.89 -9.54 -2.97
CA GLU A 366 12.76 -8.99 -3.71
C GLU A 366 13.10 -8.84 -5.19
N LEU A 367 12.16 -9.15 -6.08
CA LEU A 367 12.33 -8.97 -7.52
C LEU A 367 12.54 -7.49 -7.87
N SER A 368 13.43 -7.21 -8.83
CA SER A 368 13.77 -5.84 -9.21
C SER A 368 12.55 -5.00 -9.62
N GLY A 369 11.57 -5.58 -10.31
CA GLY A 369 10.35 -4.89 -10.73
C GLY A 369 9.38 -4.55 -9.58
N ALA A 370 9.57 -5.14 -8.40
CA ALA A 370 8.75 -4.88 -7.21
C ALA A 370 9.33 -3.80 -6.30
N LEU A 371 10.58 -3.39 -6.49
CA LEU A 371 11.27 -2.42 -5.63
C LEU A 371 10.63 -1.03 -5.75
N HIS A 372 10.38 -0.37 -4.60
CA HIS A 372 9.74 0.94 -4.59
C HIS A 372 10.21 1.80 -3.42
N GLY A 373 11.25 2.60 -3.63
CA GLY A 373 11.81 3.52 -2.61
C GLY A 373 12.08 2.82 -1.29
N LEU A 374 11.51 3.34 -0.19
CA LEU A 374 11.55 2.71 1.14
C LEU A 374 10.38 1.73 1.38
N PHE A 375 9.36 1.70 0.54
CA PHE A 375 8.19 0.85 0.73
C PHE A 375 8.47 -0.62 0.44
N ARG A 376 9.37 -0.91 -0.51
CA ARG A 376 9.79 -2.27 -0.82
C ARG A 376 11.27 -2.32 -1.13
N VAL A 377 12.01 -2.88 -0.21
CA VAL A 377 13.48 -2.89 -0.16
C VAL A 377 14.00 -4.32 0.05
N ARG A 378 15.29 -4.53 -0.16
CA ARG A 378 15.97 -5.83 0.03
C ARG A 378 16.63 -5.99 1.39
N ALA A 379 16.89 -4.88 2.08
CA ALA A 379 17.35 -4.88 3.47
C ALA A 379 16.51 -3.89 4.26
N PHE A 380 15.96 -4.33 5.39
CA PHE A 380 15.12 -3.51 6.25
C PHE A 380 15.23 -3.93 7.71
N THR A 381 15.00 -2.99 8.59
CA THR A 381 14.95 -3.22 10.03
C THR A 381 13.51 -3.43 10.45
N GLN A 382 13.20 -4.64 10.89
CA GLN A 382 11.90 -4.99 11.45
C GLN A 382 11.87 -4.65 12.94
N ASP A 383 10.82 -3.99 13.40
CA ASP A 383 10.55 -3.75 14.83
C ASP A 383 9.88 -4.97 15.45
N ASP A 384 10.59 -6.06 15.43
CA ASP A 384 10.10 -7.40 15.72
C ASP A 384 10.06 -7.69 17.21
N ALA A 385 9.11 -8.50 17.65
CA ALA A 385 9.16 -9.09 18.97
C ALA A 385 8.47 -10.44 19.04
N HIS A 386 8.93 -11.23 20.00
CA HIS A 386 8.45 -12.57 20.28
C HIS A 386 8.03 -12.66 21.74
N VAL A 387 6.75 -12.92 21.97
CA VAL A 387 6.20 -13.13 23.32
C VAL A 387 6.00 -14.61 23.53
N PHE A 388 6.74 -15.17 24.48
CA PHE A 388 6.53 -16.54 24.93
C PHE A 388 5.62 -16.53 26.14
N MET A 389 4.61 -17.39 26.18
CA MET A 389 3.56 -17.33 27.20
C MET A 389 2.98 -18.71 27.49
N LEU A 390 2.35 -18.79 28.66
CA LEU A 390 1.53 -19.96 29.03
C LEU A 390 0.19 -19.93 28.28
N PRO A 391 -0.47 -21.09 28.09
CA PRO A 391 -1.77 -21.13 27.41
C PRO A 391 -2.85 -20.25 28.03
N ASP A 392 -2.87 -20.10 29.36
CA ASP A 392 -3.84 -19.29 30.10
C ASP A 392 -3.53 -17.77 30.04
N GLN A 393 -2.31 -17.39 29.64
CA GLN A 393 -1.93 -15.99 29.42
C GLN A 393 -2.24 -15.48 28.01
N MET A 394 -2.58 -16.36 27.08
CA MET A 394 -2.72 -16.03 25.65
C MET A 394 -3.65 -14.85 25.40
N GLN A 395 -4.85 -14.87 25.95
CA GLN A 395 -5.83 -13.80 25.74
C GLN A 395 -5.34 -12.45 26.32
N SER A 396 -4.75 -12.47 27.50
CA SER A 396 -4.24 -11.24 28.15
C SER A 396 -3.05 -10.64 27.40
N GLU A 397 -2.15 -11.48 26.86
CA GLU A 397 -1.00 -10.99 26.10
C GLU A 397 -1.41 -10.47 24.71
N LEU A 398 -2.34 -11.12 24.02
CA LEU A 398 -2.91 -10.58 22.77
C LEU A 398 -3.53 -9.19 22.99
N MET A 399 -4.29 -9.02 24.08
CA MET A 399 -4.89 -7.72 24.43
C MET A 399 -3.85 -6.64 24.69
N LYS A 400 -2.75 -6.96 25.40
CA LYS A 400 -1.62 -6.03 25.62
C LYS A 400 -0.90 -5.66 24.32
N VAL A 401 -0.71 -6.62 23.41
CA VAL A 401 -0.12 -6.33 22.11
C VAL A 401 -1.00 -5.37 21.31
N ILE A 402 -2.32 -5.56 21.31
CA ILE A 402 -3.26 -4.64 20.66
C ILE A 402 -3.16 -3.22 21.28
N GLU A 403 -3.07 -3.12 22.63
CA GLU A 403 -2.87 -1.83 23.32
C GLU A 403 -1.55 -1.14 22.93
N LEU A 404 -0.49 -1.92 22.77
CA LEU A 404 0.80 -1.41 22.27
C LEU A 404 0.67 -0.79 20.87
N PHE A 405 -0.08 -1.44 19.96
CA PHE A 405 -0.33 -0.90 18.62
C PHE A 405 -1.11 0.41 18.67
N ASP A 406 -2.17 0.49 19.48
CA ASP A 406 -2.93 1.72 19.69
C ASP A 406 -2.05 2.84 20.24
N ARG A 407 -1.20 2.55 21.23
CA ARG A 407 -0.25 3.51 21.82
C ARG A 407 0.74 4.06 20.78
N ILE A 408 1.22 3.19 19.88
CA ILE A 408 2.17 3.59 18.83
C ILE A 408 1.47 4.43 17.75
N TYR A 409 0.37 3.94 17.16
CA TYR A 409 -0.25 4.62 16.02
C TYR A 409 -0.91 5.95 16.41
N SER A 410 -1.46 6.06 17.62
CA SER A 410 -2.03 7.32 18.13
C SER A 410 -1.00 8.44 18.23
N GLN A 411 0.29 8.12 18.50
CA GLN A 411 1.36 9.12 18.54
C GLN A 411 1.55 9.88 17.22
N PHE A 412 1.29 9.21 16.10
CA PHE A 412 1.43 9.78 14.76
C PHE A 412 0.09 10.25 14.17
N GLY A 413 -1.03 10.12 14.90
CA GLY A 413 -2.36 10.43 14.41
C GLY A 413 -2.81 9.53 13.24
N LEU A 414 -2.25 8.31 13.13
CA LEU A 414 -2.53 7.36 12.07
C LEU A 414 -3.81 6.57 12.38
N LYS A 415 -4.72 6.56 11.42
CA LYS A 415 -5.87 5.65 11.42
C LYS A 415 -5.46 4.30 10.83
N TYR A 416 -6.19 3.25 11.22
CA TYR A 416 -5.95 1.92 10.68
C TYR A 416 -7.24 1.11 10.59
N HIS A 417 -7.23 0.06 9.79
CA HIS A 417 -8.19 -1.04 9.81
C HIS A 417 -7.45 -2.36 9.95
N VAL A 418 -8.16 -3.40 10.37
CA VAL A 418 -7.57 -4.69 10.68
C VAL A 418 -8.18 -5.78 9.82
N GLU A 419 -7.32 -6.67 9.33
CA GLU A 419 -7.72 -7.90 8.64
C GLU A 419 -7.31 -9.12 9.46
N LEU A 420 -8.24 -10.08 9.62
CA LEU A 420 -7.96 -11.40 10.19
C LEU A 420 -7.64 -12.35 9.05
N SER A 421 -6.38 -12.64 8.85
CA SER A 421 -5.86 -13.51 7.80
C SER A 421 -5.82 -14.96 8.27
N THR A 422 -6.54 -15.83 7.57
CA THR A 422 -6.74 -17.23 7.96
C THR A 422 -5.80 -18.19 7.21
N LYS A 423 -5.96 -19.49 7.44
CA LYS A 423 -5.08 -20.58 6.97
C LYS A 423 -4.87 -20.55 5.44
N PRO A 424 -3.61 -20.48 4.95
CA PRO A 424 -3.28 -20.63 3.54
C PRO A 424 -3.17 -22.11 3.11
N ASP A 425 -3.18 -22.38 1.81
CA ASP A 425 -3.09 -23.74 1.26
C ASP A 425 -1.79 -24.47 1.62
N ASN A 426 -0.68 -23.74 1.77
CA ASN A 426 0.65 -24.28 2.10
C ASN A 426 0.96 -24.24 3.61
N ALA A 427 -0.06 -24.18 4.46
CA ALA A 427 0.10 -24.08 5.91
C ALA A 427 0.72 -25.34 6.54
N MET A 428 1.47 -25.13 7.62
CA MET A 428 1.95 -26.19 8.51
C MET A 428 1.00 -26.41 9.69
N GLY A 429 1.03 -27.60 10.27
CA GLY A 429 0.27 -27.97 11.47
C GLY A 429 -1.18 -28.40 11.20
N ASP A 430 -1.82 -28.91 12.24
CA ASP A 430 -3.17 -29.48 12.18
C ASP A 430 -4.26 -28.40 12.13
N ASP A 431 -5.41 -28.74 11.49
CA ASP A 431 -6.56 -27.83 11.38
C ASP A 431 -7.08 -27.35 12.73
N ALA A 432 -7.11 -28.23 13.73
CA ALA A 432 -7.57 -27.89 15.08
C ALA A 432 -6.70 -26.80 15.76
N ILE A 433 -5.38 -26.83 15.52
CA ILE A 433 -4.46 -25.80 16.02
C ILE A 433 -4.76 -24.46 15.32
N TRP A 434 -4.98 -24.49 14.00
CA TRP A 434 -5.32 -23.30 13.22
C TRP A 434 -6.65 -22.68 13.63
N GLU A 435 -7.67 -23.51 13.86
CA GLU A 435 -8.99 -23.05 14.34
C GLU A 435 -8.87 -22.40 15.71
N ALA A 436 -8.18 -23.04 16.67
CA ALA A 436 -7.99 -22.51 18.01
C ALA A 436 -7.21 -21.17 17.99
N ALA A 437 -6.15 -21.08 17.20
CA ALA A 437 -5.36 -19.85 17.06
C ALA A 437 -6.15 -18.73 16.39
N THR A 438 -6.93 -19.02 15.34
CA THR A 438 -7.77 -18.04 14.66
C THR A 438 -8.86 -17.51 15.59
N GLU A 439 -9.49 -18.38 16.36
CA GLU A 439 -10.52 -18.00 17.33
C GLU A 439 -9.96 -17.15 18.46
N ALA A 440 -8.74 -17.44 18.95
CA ALA A 440 -8.08 -16.62 19.95
C ALA A 440 -7.81 -15.17 19.47
N LEU A 441 -7.33 -15.02 18.22
CA LEU A 441 -7.14 -13.70 17.60
C LEU A 441 -8.46 -12.97 17.42
N ARG A 442 -9.51 -13.66 16.96
CA ARG A 442 -10.86 -13.12 16.83
C ARG A 442 -11.37 -12.60 18.16
N ASN A 443 -11.34 -13.42 19.21
CA ASN A 443 -11.80 -13.07 20.53
C ASN A 443 -11.06 -11.85 21.11
N ALA A 444 -9.75 -11.73 20.85
CA ALA A 444 -8.94 -10.61 21.33
C ALA A 444 -9.37 -9.29 20.66
N ILE A 445 -9.55 -9.28 19.33
CA ILE A 445 -9.92 -8.07 18.61
C ILE A 445 -11.36 -7.66 18.88
N GLU A 446 -12.28 -8.61 19.00
CA GLU A 446 -13.68 -8.38 19.37
C GLU A 446 -13.82 -7.83 20.79
N ALA A 447 -13.03 -8.35 21.74
CA ALA A 447 -13.00 -7.83 23.11
C ALA A 447 -12.55 -6.36 23.20
N LYS A 448 -11.75 -5.90 22.23
CA LYS A 448 -11.33 -4.49 22.07
C LYS A 448 -12.36 -3.65 21.29
N GLY A 449 -13.38 -4.27 20.70
CA GLY A 449 -14.37 -3.56 19.89
C GLY A 449 -13.80 -2.97 18.59
N ILE A 450 -12.70 -3.52 18.08
CA ILE A 450 -12.07 -3.07 16.83
C ILE A 450 -12.75 -3.78 15.66
N PRO A 451 -13.30 -3.05 14.68
CA PRO A 451 -13.86 -3.66 13.47
C PRO A 451 -12.76 -4.29 12.62
N TYR A 452 -13.02 -5.46 12.08
CA TYR A 452 -12.10 -6.19 11.23
C TYR A 452 -12.79 -6.84 10.04
N VAL A 453 -12.00 -7.21 9.03
CA VAL A 453 -12.43 -7.97 7.86
C VAL A 453 -11.71 -9.32 7.86
N ILE A 454 -12.38 -10.39 7.45
CA ILE A 454 -11.73 -11.70 7.26
C ILE A 454 -11.06 -11.72 5.89
N ASN A 455 -9.77 -12.04 5.87
CA ASN A 455 -8.97 -12.24 4.66
C ASN A 455 -8.60 -13.74 4.54
N PRO A 456 -9.39 -14.53 3.77
CA PRO A 456 -9.19 -15.97 3.69
C PRO A 456 -7.88 -16.34 2.96
N GLY A 457 -7.09 -17.23 3.57
CA GLY A 457 -5.91 -17.80 2.91
C GLY A 457 -4.65 -16.94 2.95
N ASP A 458 -4.65 -15.77 3.62
CA ASP A 458 -3.50 -14.85 3.69
C ASP A 458 -2.67 -15.00 4.99
N GLY A 459 -2.93 -16.02 5.80
CA GLY A 459 -2.15 -16.33 7.00
C GLY A 459 -0.69 -16.66 6.68
N ALA A 460 0.20 -16.58 7.68
CA ALA A 460 1.55 -17.09 7.54
C ALA A 460 1.53 -18.63 7.46
N PHE A 461 2.55 -19.24 6.88
CA PHE A 461 2.58 -20.72 6.76
C PHE A 461 2.57 -21.44 8.13
N TYR A 462 2.89 -20.75 9.23
CA TYR A 462 2.96 -21.27 10.59
C TYR A 462 1.83 -20.80 11.53
N GLY A 463 1.00 -19.83 11.14
CA GLY A 463 -0.10 -19.38 11.99
C GLY A 463 -0.96 -18.26 11.39
N PRO A 464 -2.19 -18.06 11.90
CA PRO A 464 -3.06 -16.96 11.53
C PRO A 464 -2.53 -15.63 12.04
N LYS A 465 -2.99 -14.53 11.43
CA LYS A 465 -2.49 -13.19 11.77
C LYS A 465 -3.59 -12.12 11.76
N LEU A 466 -3.40 -11.08 12.57
CA LEU A 466 -4.07 -9.81 12.44
C LEU A 466 -3.13 -8.86 11.70
N ASP A 467 -3.54 -8.39 10.53
CA ASP A 467 -2.80 -7.41 9.74
C ASP A 467 -3.39 -6.02 9.94
N TYR A 468 -2.55 -5.08 10.33
CA TYR A 468 -2.90 -3.69 10.54
C TYR A 468 -2.53 -2.87 9.33
N HIS A 469 -3.53 -2.31 8.68
CA HIS A 469 -3.39 -1.44 7.51
C HIS A 469 -3.54 0.01 7.94
N ILE A 470 -2.45 0.76 7.88
CA ILE A 470 -2.40 2.18 8.24
C ILE A 470 -2.93 3.01 7.08
N GLU A 471 -3.81 3.97 7.37
CA GLU A 471 -4.28 4.96 6.42
C GLU A 471 -3.43 6.23 6.50
N ASP A 472 -2.85 6.65 5.38
CA ASP A 472 -2.11 7.91 5.28
C ASP A 472 -3.04 9.12 5.07
N SER A 473 -2.47 10.32 5.10
CA SER A 473 -3.24 11.58 4.93
C SER A 473 -3.94 11.73 3.57
N LEU A 474 -3.69 10.85 2.63
CA LEU A 474 -4.32 10.79 1.31
C LEU A 474 -5.36 9.67 1.19
N GLY A 475 -5.65 8.96 2.29
CA GLY A 475 -6.58 7.83 2.32
C GLY A 475 -6.04 6.55 1.65
N ARG A 476 -4.71 6.44 1.43
CA ARG A 476 -4.09 5.21 0.96
C ARG A 476 -3.77 4.31 2.14
N THR A 477 -3.94 3.01 1.98
CA THR A 477 -3.69 2.02 3.03
C THR A 477 -2.38 1.27 2.81
N TRP A 478 -1.67 1.00 3.91
CA TRP A 478 -0.36 0.36 3.93
C TRP A 478 -0.32 -0.69 5.02
N GLN A 479 -0.16 -1.96 4.65
CA GLN A 479 0.08 -3.02 5.62
C GLN A 479 1.41 -2.76 6.33
N CYS A 480 1.37 -2.55 7.63
CA CYS A 480 2.52 -2.28 8.49
C CYS A 480 2.58 -3.24 9.66
N GLY A 481 1.63 -3.13 10.58
CA GLY A 481 1.61 -3.97 11.77
C GLY A 481 1.08 -5.36 11.51
N THR A 482 1.61 -6.32 12.25
CA THR A 482 1.13 -7.71 12.20
C THR A 482 1.26 -8.35 13.58
N ILE A 483 0.23 -9.08 14.00
CA ILE A 483 0.22 -9.94 15.18
C ILE A 483 -0.07 -11.36 14.73
N GLN A 484 0.85 -12.28 14.99
CA GLN A 484 0.74 -13.68 14.55
C GLN A 484 0.80 -14.59 15.77
N LEU A 485 -0.14 -15.52 15.87
CA LEU A 485 -0.14 -16.53 16.93
C LEU A 485 0.47 -17.83 16.38
N ASP A 486 1.49 -18.34 17.05
CA ASP A 486 2.29 -19.47 16.60
C ASP A 486 2.39 -20.56 17.68
N MET A 487 1.93 -21.73 17.33
CA MET A 487 2.06 -22.96 18.13
C MET A 487 2.96 -23.99 17.42
N ASN A 488 3.44 -23.70 16.20
CA ASN A 488 4.21 -24.61 15.36
C ASN A 488 5.72 -24.50 15.60
N LEU A 489 6.28 -23.31 15.61
CA LEU A 489 7.72 -23.12 15.85
C LEU A 489 8.16 -23.58 17.24
N PRO A 490 7.41 -23.31 18.34
CA PRO A 490 7.72 -23.88 19.64
C PRO A 490 7.87 -25.41 19.62
N GLU A 491 7.01 -26.12 18.88
CA GLU A 491 7.09 -27.58 18.71
C GLU A 491 8.32 -27.99 17.90
N ARG A 492 8.57 -27.34 16.76
CA ARG A 492 9.70 -27.67 15.87
C ARG A 492 11.06 -27.46 16.53
N PHE A 493 11.20 -26.41 17.33
CA PHE A 493 12.40 -26.13 18.12
C PHE A 493 12.47 -26.89 19.43
N GLN A 494 11.41 -27.61 19.78
CA GLN A 494 11.30 -28.39 21.03
C GLN A 494 11.59 -27.52 22.28
N ILE A 495 11.18 -26.23 22.25
CA ILE A 495 11.33 -25.34 23.40
C ILE A 495 10.37 -25.76 24.52
N GLU A 496 10.83 -25.69 25.76
CA GLU A 496 10.10 -26.21 26.92
C GLU A 496 10.24 -25.26 28.12
N TYR A 497 9.29 -25.35 29.03
CA TYR A 497 9.37 -24.76 30.36
C TYR A 497 8.94 -25.79 31.43
N ILE A 498 9.33 -25.56 32.68
CA ILE A 498 8.89 -26.39 33.81
C ILE A 498 7.59 -25.82 34.37
N GLY A 499 6.51 -26.60 34.30
CA GLY A 499 5.20 -26.24 34.82
C GLY A 499 5.12 -26.29 36.34
N GLU A 500 3.98 -25.89 36.91
CA GLU A 500 3.69 -25.97 38.33
C GLU A 500 3.69 -27.42 38.84
N ASP A 501 3.34 -28.34 37.98
CA ASP A 501 3.36 -29.78 38.21
C ASP A 501 4.78 -30.40 38.19
N GLY A 502 5.82 -29.57 37.91
CA GLY A 502 7.20 -30.03 37.79
C GLY A 502 7.51 -30.76 36.49
N GLN A 503 6.56 -30.83 35.56
CA GLN A 503 6.75 -31.46 34.25
C GLN A 503 7.14 -30.42 33.20
N LYS A 504 7.65 -30.91 32.06
CA LYS A 504 7.96 -30.08 30.88
C LYS A 504 6.72 -29.80 30.06
N HIS A 505 6.52 -28.54 29.72
CA HIS A 505 5.41 -28.07 28.89
C HIS A 505 5.92 -27.23 27.75
N ARG A 506 5.08 -27.03 26.71
CA ARG A 506 5.38 -26.24 25.52
C ARG A 506 4.76 -24.84 25.66
N PRO A 507 5.54 -23.74 25.53
CA PRO A 507 4.96 -22.39 25.50
C PRO A 507 4.26 -22.12 24.16
N ILE A 508 3.35 -21.13 24.17
CA ILE A 508 2.77 -20.53 22.97
C ILE A 508 3.57 -19.27 22.65
N MET A 509 3.63 -18.89 21.39
CA MET A 509 4.41 -17.76 20.93
C MET A 509 3.58 -16.77 20.12
N ILE A 510 3.74 -15.48 20.39
CA ILE A 510 3.24 -14.39 19.53
C ILE A 510 4.43 -13.77 18.81
N HIS A 511 4.33 -13.62 17.49
CA HIS A 511 5.19 -12.75 16.70
C HIS A 511 4.45 -11.45 16.45
N ARG A 512 5.13 -10.32 16.57
CA ARG A 512 4.52 -9.05 16.21
C ARG A 512 5.54 -8.03 15.71
N ALA A 513 5.10 -7.20 14.79
CA ALA A 513 5.79 -5.99 14.36
C ALA A 513 4.77 -4.87 14.26
N CYS A 514 5.04 -3.68 14.82
CA CYS A 514 4.12 -2.54 14.81
C CYS A 514 4.38 -1.64 13.61
N PHE A 515 5.61 -1.21 13.39
CA PHE A 515 6.00 -0.45 12.19
C PHE A 515 6.05 -1.33 10.93
N GLY A 516 6.21 -2.64 11.12
CA GLY A 516 6.50 -3.63 10.08
C GLY A 516 7.95 -3.54 9.62
N SER A 517 8.37 -2.43 9.03
CA SER A 517 9.77 -2.08 8.82
C SER A 517 9.99 -0.58 9.05
N MET A 518 11.12 -0.23 9.66
CA MET A 518 11.52 1.17 9.86
C MET A 518 11.57 1.94 8.55
N GLU A 519 12.06 1.32 7.49
CA GLU A 519 12.18 1.91 6.16
C GLU A 519 10.80 2.27 5.60
N ARG A 520 9.86 1.31 5.58
CA ARG A 520 8.49 1.53 5.10
C ARG A 520 7.77 2.57 5.95
N PHE A 521 7.89 2.50 7.26
CA PHE A 521 7.25 3.44 8.17
C PHE A 521 7.78 4.86 8.01
N ILE A 522 9.11 5.05 7.86
CA ILE A 522 9.72 6.34 7.54
C ILE A 522 9.20 6.87 6.20
N GLY A 523 9.07 6.00 5.19
CA GLY A 523 8.47 6.36 3.91
C GLY A 523 7.03 6.86 4.05
N ILE A 524 6.20 6.13 4.80
CA ILE A 524 4.80 6.51 5.09
C ILE A 524 4.74 7.85 5.82
N LEU A 525 5.51 8.03 6.89
CA LEU A 525 5.53 9.29 7.64
C LEU A 525 6.02 10.46 6.78
N THR A 526 7.01 10.23 5.89
CA THR A 526 7.49 11.25 4.95
C THR A 526 6.36 11.73 4.04
N GLU A 527 5.54 10.83 3.52
CA GLU A 527 4.39 11.16 2.68
C GLU A 527 3.21 11.72 3.49
N HIS A 528 2.94 11.15 4.67
CA HIS A 528 1.88 11.60 5.58
C HIS A 528 2.06 13.06 5.99
N TYR A 529 3.25 13.42 6.45
CA TYR A 529 3.59 14.79 6.85
C TYR A 529 4.06 15.68 5.68
N ALA A 530 4.10 15.16 4.44
CA ALA A 530 4.66 15.88 3.29
C ALA A 530 6.09 16.43 3.57
N GLY A 531 6.87 15.71 4.34
CA GLY A 531 8.21 16.07 4.79
C GLY A 531 8.28 17.10 5.93
N ALA A 532 7.14 17.68 6.35
CA ALA A 532 7.06 18.63 7.47
C ALA A 532 6.82 17.85 8.77
N PHE A 533 7.83 17.16 9.24
CA PHE A 533 7.76 16.33 10.44
C PHE A 533 7.45 17.15 11.71
N PRO A 534 6.73 16.58 12.70
CA PRO A 534 6.61 17.15 14.04
C PRO A 534 7.99 17.50 14.63
N THR A 535 8.03 18.52 15.46
CA THR A 535 9.30 19.08 15.99
C THR A 535 10.19 18.01 16.62
N TRP A 536 9.63 17.10 17.41
CA TRP A 536 10.39 16.08 18.12
C TRP A 536 11.17 15.14 17.21
N MET A 537 10.64 14.82 16.02
CA MET A 537 11.28 13.91 15.06
C MET A 537 11.94 14.62 13.87
N ALA A 538 11.76 15.93 13.71
CA ALA A 538 12.33 16.68 12.59
C ALA A 538 13.86 16.59 12.56
N PRO A 539 14.50 16.28 11.41
CA PRO A 539 15.96 16.17 11.30
C PRO A 539 16.69 17.45 11.71
N VAL A 540 16.09 18.61 11.41
CA VAL A 540 16.50 19.94 11.87
C VAL A 540 15.29 20.54 12.55
N GLN A 541 15.35 20.78 13.84
CA GLN A 541 14.23 21.29 14.64
C GLN A 541 14.15 22.81 14.60
N VAL A 542 15.31 23.46 14.59
CA VAL A 542 15.44 24.90 14.59
C VAL A 542 16.48 25.34 13.58
N LYS A 543 16.20 26.39 12.83
CA LYS A 543 17.19 27.05 11.98
C LYS A 543 17.33 28.53 12.39
N ILE A 544 18.53 28.92 12.78
CA ILE A 544 18.82 30.29 13.18
C ILE A 544 19.30 31.07 11.95
N LEU A 545 18.68 32.20 11.68
CA LEU A 545 18.86 33.00 10.47
C LEU A 545 19.39 34.40 10.83
N PRO A 546 20.71 34.60 10.95
CA PRO A 546 21.28 35.92 11.17
C PRO A 546 21.03 36.83 9.95
N ILE A 547 20.58 38.07 10.19
CA ILE A 547 20.26 39.07 9.15
C ILE A 547 21.53 39.50 8.42
N SER A 548 22.66 39.63 9.14
CA SER A 548 23.95 40.01 8.60
C SER A 548 25.10 39.29 9.31
N GLU A 549 26.32 39.41 8.80
CA GLU A 549 27.53 38.77 9.35
C GLU A 549 27.79 39.12 10.81
N LYS A 550 27.49 40.34 11.27
CA LYS A 550 27.66 40.75 12.65
C LYS A 550 26.78 40.03 13.69
N HIS A 551 25.72 39.36 13.22
CA HIS A 551 24.80 38.58 14.06
C HIS A 551 25.16 37.09 14.09
N VAL A 552 26.13 36.65 13.30
CA VAL A 552 26.50 35.22 13.18
C VAL A 552 27.06 34.66 14.50
N GLU A 553 27.88 35.43 15.21
CA GLU A 553 28.45 34.95 16.50
C GLU A 553 27.35 34.76 17.55
N TYR A 554 26.38 35.67 17.63
CA TYR A 554 25.22 35.50 18.50
C TYR A 554 24.40 34.26 18.11
N ALA A 555 24.11 34.08 16.84
CA ALA A 555 23.39 32.89 16.34
C ALA A 555 24.13 31.58 16.68
N LYS A 556 25.48 31.56 16.59
CA LYS A 556 26.29 30.39 16.93
C LYS A 556 26.30 30.11 18.44
N GLU A 557 26.29 31.15 19.29
CA GLU A 557 26.20 30.95 20.74
C GLU A 557 24.84 30.38 21.15
N LEU A 558 23.73 30.87 20.56
CA LEU A 558 22.41 30.28 20.75
C LEU A 558 22.36 28.80 20.30
N ALA A 559 22.90 28.51 19.11
CA ALA A 559 22.98 27.16 18.61
C ALA A 559 23.79 26.23 19.54
N LYS A 560 24.91 26.71 20.07
CA LYS A 560 25.73 25.95 21.02
C LYS A 560 25.00 25.63 22.32
N GLN A 561 24.17 26.54 22.81
CA GLN A 561 23.34 26.30 24.00
C GLN A 561 22.28 25.22 23.67
N MET A 562 21.59 25.33 22.52
CA MET A 562 20.60 24.35 22.09
C MET A 562 21.21 22.95 21.88
N HIS A 563 22.39 22.86 21.28
CA HIS A 563 23.11 21.59 21.08
C HIS A 563 23.46 20.87 22.39
N ARG A 564 23.78 21.60 23.49
CA ARG A 564 24.05 20.97 24.79
C ARG A 564 22.85 20.19 25.34
N ASP A 565 21.64 20.65 25.00
CA ASP A 565 20.38 20.01 25.40
C ASP A 565 19.81 19.12 24.25
N TYR A 566 20.68 18.69 23.33
CA TYR A 566 20.36 17.77 22.23
C TYR A 566 19.30 18.28 21.22
N VAL A 567 19.04 19.60 21.19
CA VAL A 567 18.18 20.18 20.14
C VAL A 567 18.95 20.23 18.81
N ARG A 568 18.37 19.71 17.74
CA ARG A 568 18.97 19.70 16.40
C ARG A 568 18.78 21.06 15.73
N VAL A 569 19.81 21.88 15.80
CA VAL A 569 19.80 23.25 15.31
C VAL A 569 20.86 23.47 14.24
N GLU A 570 20.52 24.25 13.20
CA GLU A 570 21.46 24.73 12.18
C GLU A 570 21.50 26.25 12.19
N VAL A 571 22.67 26.83 11.89
CA VAL A 571 22.83 28.28 11.65
C VAL A 571 23.06 28.50 10.15
N ASP A 572 22.26 29.37 9.53
CA ASP A 572 22.48 29.79 8.14
C ASP A 572 23.37 31.03 8.10
N ASP A 573 24.68 30.82 8.19
CA ASP A 573 25.70 31.88 8.21
C ASP A 573 26.11 32.38 6.82
N ARG A 574 25.45 31.92 5.75
CA ARG A 574 25.72 32.38 4.39
C ARG A 574 25.43 33.88 4.23
N SER A 575 26.22 34.56 3.40
CA SER A 575 26.03 35.98 3.06
C SER A 575 24.88 36.14 2.04
N GLU A 576 23.64 35.88 2.48
CA GLU A 576 22.43 35.92 1.68
C GLU A 576 21.35 36.80 2.31
N LYS A 577 20.42 37.31 1.49
CA LYS A 577 19.28 38.09 1.99
C LYS A 577 18.39 37.26 2.90
N ILE A 578 17.91 37.87 3.99
CA ILE A 578 17.09 37.16 4.99
C ILE A 578 15.84 36.48 4.37
N GLY A 579 15.17 37.11 3.41
CA GLY A 579 14.03 36.50 2.72
C GLY A 579 14.39 35.23 1.95
N TYR A 580 15.61 35.15 1.39
CA TYR A 580 16.11 33.94 0.75
C TYR A 580 16.37 32.83 1.78
N LYS A 581 17.02 33.17 2.91
CA LYS A 581 17.29 32.20 4.00
C LYS A 581 15.97 31.64 4.56
N ILE A 582 14.97 32.49 4.82
CA ILE A 582 13.63 32.07 5.27
C ILE A 582 13.01 31.11 4.24
N ARG A 583 13.02 31.46 2.96
CA ARG A 583 12.48 30.59 1.91
C ARG A 583 13.17 29.22 1.86
N GLN A 584 14.50 29.19 1.99
CA GLN A 584 15.26 27.93 1.99
C GLN A 584 14.91 27.07 3.22
N ALA A 585 14.74 27.67 4.40
CA ALA A 585 14.34 26.96 5.61
C ALA A 585 12.89 26.42 5.49
N GLN A 586 11.98 27.20 4.89
CA GLN A 586 10.62 26.72 4.57
C GLN A 586 10.62 25.54 3.59
N MET A 587 11.44 25.61 2.53
CA MET A 587 11.58 24.49 1.58
C MET A 587 12.18 23.25 2.24
N ALA A 588 13.12 23.42 3.18
CA ALA A 588 13.70 22.35 3.98
C ALA A 588 12.76 21.83 5.10
N LYS A 589 11.52 22.36 5.18
CA LYS A 589 10.49 21.92 6.14
C LYS A 589 10.90 22.03 7.60
N VAL A 590 11.77 23.00 7.93
CA VAL A 590 12.24 23.20 9.30
C VAL A 590 11.10 23.74 10.17
N PRO A 591 10.74 23.11 11.30
CA PRO A 591 9.63 23.52 12.16
C PRO A 591 9.73 24.98 12.64
N TYR A 592 10.92 25.37 13.13
CA TYR A 592 11.16 26.70 13.68
C TYR A 592 12.33 27.42 13.00
N MET A 593 12.12 28.67 12.64
CA MET A 593 13.13 29.60 12.16
C MET A 593 13.26 30.74 13.16
N LEU A 594 14.48 31.00 13.63
CA LEU A 594 14.80 32.11 14.53
C LEU A 594 15.56 33.18 13.75
N VAL A 595 14.90 34.30 13.48
CA VAL A 595 15.56 35.44 12.83
C VAL A 595 16.20 36.30 13.91
N VAL A 596 17.48 36.63 13.71
CA VAL A 596 18.26 37.43 14.67
C VAL A 596 18.93 38.61 13.96
N GLY A 597 18.62 39.80 14.46
CA GLY A 597 19.12 41.09 13.98
C GLY A 597 19.69 41.93 15.13
N ASP A 598 19.93 43.23 14.90
CA ASP A 598 20.50 44.13 15.92
C ASP A 598 19.66 44.13 17.21
N LYS A 599 18.33 44.24 17.07
CA LYS A 599 17.39 44.25 18.19
C LYS A 599 17.45 42.99 19.01
N GLU A 600 17.44 41.82 18.37
CA GLU A 600 17.45 40.55 19.02
C GLU A 600 18.77 40.32 19.80
N VAL A 601 19.90 40.80 19.26
CA VAL A 601 21.22 40.77 19.94
C VAL A 601 21.23 41.67 21.17
N GLU A 602 20.69 42.89 21.08
CA GLU A 602 20.66 43.85 22.17
C GLU A 602 19.73 43.45 23.31
N GLU A 603 18.57 42.89 22.99
CA GLU A 603 17.51 42.52 23.94
C GLU A 603 17.61 41.07 24.43
N GLY A 604 18.49 40.23 23.88
CA GLY A 604 18.57 38.79 24.20
C GLY A 604 17.32 38.01 23.74
N THR A 605 16.70 38.45 22.65
CA THR A 605 15.49 37.86 22.11
C THR A 605 15.74 37.12 20.80
N VAL A 606 14.70 36.43 20.28
CA VAL A 606 14.67 35.80 18.96
C VAL A 606 13.32 36.05 18.30
N ASN A 607 13.30 36.38 17.02
CA ASN A 607 12.05 36.49 16.26
C ASN A 607 11.70 35.14 15.67
N ILE A 608 10.57 34.57 16.09
CA ILE A 608 10.16 33.19 15.78
C ILE A 608 9.25 33.15 14.59
N ARG A 609 9.54 32.26 13.64
CA ARG A 609 8.67 31.87 12.54
C ARG A 609 8.49 30.35 12.50
N LYS A 610 7.27 29.90 12.34
CA LYS A 610 6.97 28.47 12.11
C LYS A 610 6.99 28.13 10.62
N HIS A 611 7.17 26.83 10.34
CA HIS A 611 6.90 26.31 9.01
C HIS A 611 5.41 26.55 8.66
N GLY A 612 5.12 26.93 7.41
CA GLY A 612 3.77 27.31 7.00
C GLY A 612 3.49 28.82 7.00
N GLY A 613 4.42 29.64 7.54
CA GLY A 613 4.39 31.10 7.41
C GLY A 613 3.95 31.87 8.65
N ASP A 614 3.57 31.22 9.74
CA ASP A 614 3.18 31.92 10.98
C ASP A 614 4.38 32.65 11.60
N GLU A 615 4.22 33.93 11.85
CA GLU A 615 5.16 34.77 12.59
C GLU A 615 4.66 34.98 14.02
N LEU A 616 5.40 34.44 14.99
CA LEU A 616 5.01 34.50 16.40
C LEU A 616 5.58 35.73 17.13
N GLY A 617 6.44 36.51 16.44
CA GLY A 617 7.07 37.68 17.00
C GLY A 617 8.35 37.40 17.77
N SER A 618 8.88 38.43 18.46
CA SER A 618 10.11 38.36 19.23
C SER A 618 9.82 38.03 20.70
N VAL A 619 10.52 37.01 21.22
CA VAL A 619 10.43 36.59 22.61
C VAL A 619 11.84 36.41 23.20
N PRO A 620 12.03 36.42 24.51
CA PRO A 620 13.29 36.05 25.13
C PRO A 620 13.75 34.66 24.71
N PHE A 621 15.04 34.52 24.38
CA PHE A 621 15.57 33.22 23.92
C PHE A 621 15.29 32.08 24.90
N GLU A 622 15.48 32.33 26.21
CA GLU A 622 15.25 31.31 27.24
C GLU A 622 13.78 30.83 27.29
N GLU A 623 12.84 31.71 27.05
CA GLU A 623 11.41 31.38 26.97
C GLU A 623 11.13 30.42 25.79
N PHE A 624 11.61 30.76 24.60
CA PHE A 624 11.50 29.90 23.42
C PHE A 624 12.21 28.56 23.67
N PHE A 625 13.44 28.59 24.21
CA PHE A 625 14.26 27.41 24.41
C PHE A 625 13.61 26.42 25.40
N ASN A 626 13.01 26.93 26.47
CA ASN A 626 12.27 26.09 27.41
C ASN A 626 10.99 25.52 26.78
N SER A 627 10.27 26.32 26.00
CA SER A 627 9.06 25.87 25.30
C SER A 627 9.35 24.74 24.31
N ILE A 628 10.37 24.87 23.47
CA ILE A 628 10.70 23.82 22.50
C ILE A 628 11.21 22.54 23.16
N LYS A 629 11.93 22.63 24.29
CA LYS A 629 12.33 21.44 25.06
C LYS A 629 11.12 20.66 25.57
N ILE A 630 10.09 21.35 26.04
CA ILE A 630 8.83 20.74 26.49
C ILE A 630 8.13 20.08 25.29
N GLU A 631 7.99 20.81 24.17
CA GLU A 631 7.37 20.29 22.94
C GLU A 631 8.06 19.01 22.45
N ILE A 632 9.39 18.99 22.42
CA ILE A 632 10.17 17.82 22.02
C ILE A 632 9.96 16.66 22.99
N LYS A 633 9.97 16.93 24.30
CA LYS A 633 9.80 15.91 25.34
C LYS A 633 8.39 15.29 25.32
N GLU A 634 7.38 16.11 25.15
CA GLU A 634 5.98 15.68 25.09
C GLU A 634 5.58 15.10 23.72
N ARG A 635 6.48 15.20 22.71
CA ARG A 635 6.26 14.74 21.33
C ARG A 635 5.00 15.35 20.68
N ASN A 636 4.78 16.63 20.92
CA ASN A 636 3.69 17.39 20.32
C ASN A 636 4.03 17.90 18.91
#